data_fe81f317f2518bff60ffff3c0dc74097
#
_entry.id   fe81f317f2518bff60ffff3c0dc74097
#
_cell.length_a   1.000
_cell.length_b   1.000
_cell.length_c   1.000
_cell.angle_alpha   90.00
_cell.angle_beta   90.00
_cell.angle_gamma   90.00
#
_symmetry.space_group_name_H-M   'P 1'
#
loop_
_entity.id
_entity.type
_entity.pdbx_description
1 polymer ?
#
loop_
_entity_poly.entity_id
_entity_poly.type
_entity_poly.pdbx_seq_one_letter_code
_entity_poly.pdbx_strand_id
1 'polypeptide(L)'
;MTVKEIFELRKEGRVEEAYNAILPMYRVHHGKYTSLAMFWCAVDMMNLLLGKAVDQSEESISALAEAEKIYKSLQRLAPKIYDESGACAKAVENLGVALSFRREAKG
;
A
#
# COMPACT_ATOMS: atom_id res chain seq x y z
N MET A 1 -8.95 12.68 -12.70
CA MET A 1 -7.57 12.15 -12.77
C MET A 1 -7.56 10.79 -13.45
N THR A 2 -6.54 10.51 -14.24
CA THR A 2 -6.41 9.23 -14.95
C THR A 2 -5.44 8.30 -14.24
N VAL A 3 -5.50 7.00 -14.57
CA VAL A 3 -4.54 6.01 -14.03
C VAL A 3 -3.10 6.40 -14.41
N LYS A 4 -2.89 6.91 -15.61
CA LYS A 4 -1.58 7.39 -16.06
C LYS A 4 -1.03 8.49 -15.13
N GLU A 5 -1.87 9.44 -14.76
CA GLU A 5 -1.48 10.51 -13.82
C GLU A 5 -1.14 9.95 -12.44
N ILE A 6 -1.85 8.92 -11.99
CA ILE A 6 -1.54 8.22 -10.73
C ILE A 6 -0.12 7.63 -10.78
N PHE A 7 0.22 6.93 -11.87
CA PHE A 7 1.57 6.37 -12.01
C PHE A 7 2.65 7.44 -12.10
N GLU A 8 2.35 8.60 -12.67
CA GLU A 8 3.27 9.73 -12.69
C GLU A 8 3.52 10.27 -11.27
N LEU A 9 2.48 10.38 -10.45
CA LEU A 9 2.60 10.79 -9.04
C LEU A 9 3.48 9.81 -8.27
N ARG A 10 3.30 8.50 -8.49
CA ARG A 10 4.16 7.49 -7.88
C ARG A 10 5.62 7.68 -8.26
N LYS A 11 5.88 7.91 -9.55
CA LYS A 11 7.22 8.10 -10.08
C LYS A 11 7.90 9.32 -9.45
N GLU A 12 7.13 10.36 -9.14
CA GLU A 12 7.62 11.56 -8.49
C GLU A 12 7.82 11.40 -6.97
N GLY A 13 7.43 10.27 -6.41
CA GLY A 13 7.52 10.03 -4.98
C GLY A 13 6.39 10.66 -4.16
N ARG A 14 5.33 11.13 -4.82
CA ARG A 14 4.17 11.77 -4.17
C ARG A 14 3.18 10.70 -3.73
N VAL A 15 3.60 9.92 -2.74
CA VAL A 15 2.90 8.69 -2.29
C VAL A 15 1.49 8.96 -1.78
N GLU A 16 1.35 9.91 -0.85
CA GLU A 16 0.05 10.20 -0.25
C GLU A 16 -0.94 10.74 -1.27
N GLU A 17 -0.47 11.61 -2.17
CA GLU A 17 -1.32 12.17 -3.22
C GLU A 17 -1.83 11.08 -4.16
N ALA A 18 -0.93 10.18 -4.59
CA ALA A 18 -1.30 9.08 -5.47
C ALA A 18 -2.31 8.14 -4.79
N TYR A 19 -2.05 7.78 -3.54
CA TYR A 19 -2.93 6.89 -2.78
C TYR A 19 -4.32 7.52 -2.59
N ASN A 20 -4.37 8.77 -2.17
CA ASN A 20 -5.62 9.48 -1.96
C ASN A 20 -6.41 9.69 -3.24
N ALA A 21 -5.72 9.83 -4.37
CA ALA A 21 -6.36 10.01 -5.67
C ALA A 21 -6.94 8.69 -6.21
N ILE A 22 -6.24 7.57 -6.02
CA ILE A 22 -6.69 6.28 -6.55
C ILE A 22 -7.84 5.66 -5.75
N LEU A 23 -7.92 5.92 -4.45
CA LEU A 23 -8.96 5.34 -3.60
C LEU A 23 -10.38 5.54 -4.14
N PRO A 24 -10.84 6.77 -4.41
CA PRO A 24 -12.19 6.96 -4.94
C PRO A 24 -12.37 6.39 -6.35
N MET A 25 -11.32 6.41 -7.16
CA MET A 25 -11.36 5.83 -8.51
C MET A 25 -11.60 4.33 -8.44
N TYR A 26 -10.88 3.64 -7.55
CA TYR A 26 -11.01 2.20 -7.38
C TYR A 26 -12.38 1.80 -6.84
N ARG A 27 -12.97 2.59 -5.94
CA ARG A 27 -14.30 2.33 -5.40
C ARG A 27 -15.38 2.32 -6.48
N VAL A 28 -15.22 3.15 -7.50
CA VAL A 28 -16.17 3.29 -8.59
C VAL A 28 -15.91 2.28 -9.71
N HIS A 29 -14.66 1.98 -9.98
CA HIS A 29 -14.26 1.17 -11.13
C HIS A 29 -13.12 0.22 -10.77
N HIS A 30 -13.41 -1.09 -10.81
CA HIS A 30 -12.45 -2.14 -10.48
C HIS A 30 -11.82 -2.75 -11.75
N GLY A 31 -11.43 -1.90 -12.71
CA GLY A 31 -10.79 -2.34 -13.93
C GLY A 31 -9.37 -2.83 -13.71
N LYS A 32 -8.80 -3.49 -14.72
CA LYS A 32 -7.45 -4.06 -14.68
C LYS A 32 -6.39 -3.04 -14.24
N TYR A 33 -6.37 -1.89 -14.90
CA TYR A 33 -5.35 -0.87 -14.63
C TYR A 33 -5.62 -0.10 -13.35
N THR A 34 -6.88 0.14 -13.01
CA THR A 34 -7.27 0.80 -11.77
C THR A 34 -6.89 -0.07 -10.57
N SER A 35 -7.12 -1.38 -10.66
CA SER A 35 -6.75 -2.33 -9.61
C SER A 35 -5.23 -2.41 -9.44
N LEU A 36 -4.49 -2.41 -10.53
CA LEU A 36 -3.03 -2.42 -10.51
C LEU A 36 -2.49 -1.14 -9.86
N ALA A 37 -3.03 0.02 -10.24
CA ALA A 37 -2.65 1.30 -9.66
C ALA A 37 -2.96 1.33 -8.15
N MET A 38 -4.15 0.85 -7.76
CA MET A 38 -4.55 0.77 -6.35
C MET A 38 -3.57 -0.09 -5.56
N PHE A 39 -3.19 -1.26 -6.10
CA PHE A 39 -2.25 -2.16 -5.45
C PHE A 39 -0.91 -1.46 -5.16
N TRP A 40 -0.29 -0.90 -6.20
CA TRP A 40 1.04 -0.31 -6.04
C TRP A 40 1.03 0.98 -5.22
N CYS A 41 -0.04 1.78 -5.29
CA CYS A 41 -0.19 2.94 -4.43
C CYS A 41 -0.32 2.52 -2.96
N ALA A 42 -1.05 1.44 -2.69
CA ALA A 42 -1.19 0.90 -1.34
C ALA A 42 0.15 0.36 -0.82
N VAL A 43 0.94 -0.31 -1.67
CA VAL A 43 2.30 -0.77 -1.31
C VAL A 43 3.17 0.42 -0.93
N ASP A 44 3.17 1.48 -1.74
CA ASP A 44 3.95 2.68 -1.47
C ASP A 44 3.51 3.35 -0.16
N MET A 45 2.20 3.45 0.06
CA MET A 45 1.66 4.04 1.28
C MET A 45 2.03 3.22 2.52
N MET A 46 1.98 1.90 2.41
CA MET A 46 2.38 1.01 3.49
C MET A 46 3.85 1.18 3.85
N ASN A 47 4.73 1.28 2.84
CA ASN A 47 6.14 1.53 3.07
C ASN A 47 6.38 2.87 3.78
N LEU A 48 5.63 3.90 3.40
CA LEU A 48 5.70 5.21 4.04
C LEU A 48 5.31 5.12 5.52
N LEU A 49 4.20 4.43 5.81
CA LEU A 49 3.70 4.26 7.19
C LEU A 49 4.66 3.43 8.04
N LEU A 50 5.22 2.36 7.49
CA LEU A 50 6.21 1.55 8.21
C LEU A 50 7.47 2.37 8.53
N GLY A 51 7.84 3.29 7.65
CA GLY A 51 8.95 4.22 7.91
C GLY A 51 8.67 5.17 9.05
N LYS A 52 7.40 5.46 9.36
CA LYS A 52 6.98 6.30 10.48
C LYS A 52 6.78 5.52 11.77
N ALA A 53 6.64 4.22 11.70
CA ALA A 53 6.36 3.34 12.85
C ALA A 53 7.66 2.85 13.49
N VAL A 54 8.49 3.77 13.94
CA VAL A 54 9.86 3.50 14.41
C VAL A 54 10.03 3.51 15.93
N ASP A 55 9.05 3.99 16.67
CA ASP A 55 9.12 4.09 18.14
C ASP A 55 7.75 3.78 18.75
N GLN A 56 7.52 4.19 20.00
CA GLN A 56 6.26 3.98 20.71
C GLN A 56 5.43 5.24 20.85
N SER A 57 5.72 6.26 20.05
CA SER A 57 4.93 7.48 20.03
C SER A 57 3.52 7.23 19.50
N GLU A 58 2.59 8.13 19.78
CA GLU A 58 1.23 8.05 19.26
C GLU A 58 1.21 8.04 17.72
N GLU A 59 2.10 8.80 17.12
CA GLU A 59 2.23 8.84 15.65
C GLU A 59 2.64 7.47 15.10
N SER A 60 3.62 6.81 15.73
CA SER A 60 4.07 5.49 15.31
C SER A 60 2.99 4.43 15.51
N ILE A 61 2.27 4.48 16.62
CA ILE A 61 1.17 3.54 16.90
C ILE A 61 0.06 3.72 15.87
N SER A 62 -0.30 4.96 15.57
CA SER A 62 -1.32 5.27 14.56
C SER A 62 -0.87 4.82 13.16
N ALA A 63 0.39 5.07 12.80
CA ALA A 63 0.94 4.64 11.51
C ALA A 63 0.91 3.12 11.37
N LEU A 64 1.25 2.39 12.43
CA LEU A 64 1.24 0.92 12.42
C LEU A 64 -0.19 0.38 12.26
N ALA A 65 -1.16 0.97 12.96
CA ALA A 65 -2.56 0.57 12.84
C ALA A 65 -3.09 0.79 11.42
N GLU A 66 -2.74 1.92 10.81
CA GLU A 66 -3.11 2.24 9.43
C GLU A 66 -2.45 1.27 8.44
N ALA A 67 -1.17 0.95 8.65
CA ALA A 67 -0.45 -0.03 7.83
C ALA A 67 -1.11 -1.41 7.90
N GLU A 68 -1.59 -1.83 9.06
CA GLU A 68 -2.28 -3.11 9.21
C GLU A 68 -3.57 -3.16 8.41
N LYS A 69 -4.32 -2.06 8.38
CA LYS A 69 -5.55 -1.98 7.57
C LYS A 69 -5.24 -2.09 6.07
N ILE A 70 -4.21 -1.38 5.63
CA ILE A 70 -3.79 -1.41 4.24
C ILE A 70 -3.29 -2.81 3.87
N TYR A 71 -2.55 -3.46 4.75
CA TYR A 71 -2.05 -4.81 4.52
C TYR A 71 -3.19 -5.81 4.29
N LYS A 72 -4.25 -5.74 5.10
CA LYS A 72 -5.43 -6.59 4.91
C LYS A 72 -6.10 -6.35 3.55
N SER A 73 -6.16 -5.10 3.13
CA SER A 73 -6.68 -4.75 1.81
C SER A 73 -5.82 -5.31 0.70
N LEU A 74 -4.49 -5.24 0.84
CA LEU A 74 -3.55 -5.79 -0.13
C LEU A 74 -3.67 -7.30 -0.24
N GLN A 75 -3.84 -8.00 0.88
CA GLN A 75 -4.03 -9.46 0.87
C GLN A 75 -5.29 -9.87 0.09
N ARG A 76 -6.34 -9.07 0.15
CA ARG A 76 -7.56 -9.32 -0.60
C ARG A 76 -7.44 -8.96 -2.08
N LEU A 77 -6.66 -7.93 -2.38
CA LEU A 77 -6.52 -7.40 -3.74
C LEU A 77 -5.52 -8.20 -4.59
N ALA A 78 -4.40 -8.63 -4.00
CA ALA A 78 -3.32 -9.30 -4.73
C ALA A 78 -3.78 -10.49 -5.59
N PRO A 79 -4.63 -11.40 -5.10
CA PRO A 79 -5.08 -12.55 -5.93
C PRO A 79 -5.94 -12.15 -7.14
N LYS A 80 -6.47 -10.93 -7.14
CA LYS A 80 -7.31 -10.41 -8.22
C LYS A 80 -6.51 -9.76 -9.34
N ILE A 81 -5.21 -9.57 -9.11
CA ILE A 81 -4.33 -8.92 -10.08
C ILE A 81 -3.54 -9.99 -10.82
N TYR A 82 -3.65 -9.97 -12.14
CA TYR A 82 -2.85 -10.86 -12.97
C TYR A 82 -1.42 -10.34 -13.04
N ASP A 83 -0.47 -11.16 -12.61
CA ASP A 83 0.95 -10.80 -12.58
C ASP A 83 1.82 -12.03 -12.82
N GLU A 84 2.30 -12.20 -14.05
CA GLU A 84 3.16 -13.31 -14.44
C GLU A 84 4.48 -13.36 -13.66
N SER A 85 4.99 -12.19 -13.27
CA SER A 85 6.27 -12.12 -12.56
C SER A 85 6.19 -12.51 -11.09
N GLY A 86 4.99 -12.53 -10.53
CA GLY A 86 4.78 -12.78 -9.10
C GLY A 86 5.19 -11.60 -8.22
N ALA A 87 5.44 -10.44 -8.80
CA ALA A 87 5.88 -9.25 -8.06
C ALA A 87 4.86 -8.80 -7.02
N CYS A 88 3.56 -8.90 -7.33
CA CYS A 88 2.51 -8.50 -6.38
C CYS A 88 2.50 -9.42 -5.15
N ALA A 89 2.55 -10.73 -5.35
CA ALA A 89 2.58 -11.69 -4.26
C ALA A 89 3.83 -11.50 -3.39
N LYS A 90 4.97 -11.29 -4.02
CA LYS A 90 6.24 -11.07 -3.32
C LYS A 90 6.22 -9.76 -2.53
N ALA A 91 5.63 -8.70 -3.07
CA ALA A 91 5.50 -7.42 -2.39
C ALA A 91 4.66 -7.58 -1.10
N VAL A 92 3.54 -8.29 -1.18
CA VAL A 92 2.68 -8.55 -0.01
C VAL A 92 3.44 -9.36 1.04
N GLU A 93 4.17 -10.39 0.63
CA GLU A 93 4.98 -11.20 1.54
C GLU A 93 6.02 -10.35 2.26
N ASN A 94 6.76 -9.53 1.53
CA ASN A 94 7.79 -8.66 2.11
C ASN A 94 7.18 -7.64 3.07
N LEU A 95 6.03 -7.06 2.75
CA LEU A 95 5.34 -6.13 3.63
C LEU A 95 4.86 -6.82 4.91
N GLY A 96 4.40 -8.06 4.80
CA GLY A 96 4.00 -8.86 5.96
C GLY A 96 5.15 -9.09 6.91
N VAL A 97 6.34 -9.40 6.39
CA VAL A 97 7.56 -9.57 7.19
C VAL A 97 7.92 -8.26 7.90
N ALA A 98 7.94 -7.15 7.16
CA ALA A 98 8.25 -5.84 7.73
C ALA A 98 7.25 -5.44 8.82
N LEU A 99 5.97 -5.70 8.61
CA LEU A 99 4.92 -5.41 9.57
C LEU A 99 5.11 -6.23 10.85
N SER A 100 5.46 -7.51 10.72
CA SER A 100 5.74 -8.38 11.86
C SER A 100 6.91 -7.86 12.70
N PHE A 101 7.98 -7.41 12.07
CA PHE A 101 9.10 -6.79 12.77
C PHE A 101 8.68 -5.56 13.57
N ARG A 102 7.83 -4.71 13.01
CA ARG A 102 7.33 -3.52 13.69
C ARG A 102 6.47 -3.89 14.91
N ARG A 103 5.65 -4.93 14.78
CA ARG A 103 4.81 -5.41 15.89
C ARG A 103 5.67 -5.96 17.03
N GLU A 104 6.70 -6.73 16.71
CA GLU A 104 7.62 -7.28 17.71
C GLU A 104 8.39 -6.19 18.44
N ALA A 105 8.87 -5.19 17.72
CA ALA A 105 9.58 -4.05 18.30
C ALA A 105 8.68 -3.25 19.25
N LYS A 106 7.37 -3.23 19.01
CA LYS A 106 6.40 -2.54 19.83
C LYS A 106 6.07 -3.28 21.12
N GLY A 107 6.14 -4.61 21.05
CA GLY A 107 5.81 -5.49 22.17
C GLY A 107 6.87 -5.52 23.21
#